data_22ce8062f7500214b44970d557321f80
#
_entry.id   22ce8062f7500214b44970d557321f80
#
_cell.length_a   1.000
_cell.length_b   1.000
_cell.length_c   1.000
_cell.angle_alpha   90.00
_cell.angle_beta   90.00
_cell.angle_gamma   90.00
#
_symmetry.space_group_name_H-M   'P 1'
#
loop_
_entity.id
_entity.type
_entity.pdbx_description
1 polymer ?
#
loop_
_entity_poly.entity_id
_entity_poly.type
_entity_poly.pdbx_seq_one_letter_code
_entity_poly.pdbx_strand_id
1 'polypeptide(L)'
;MSPRRLLGLVLATALTVSLAACSSSGDGAGSSGAGGAGFPVTVEHVYGTTTIESKPERVATVAWANHEVPLALGVVPVGMSKAAWGDDNGNGVLPWVEDELKRLGAPTPELFDETDGIDYEAVADTRPDVILASYSGLSKEEYDKLSKIAPVVAYPKTAWGTSWQDMVRMNSKAIGRQAEGDRLIEKLTGQVNGSLDKHPELKGRKVMFAYLDPTDLSKIGFYTTHDTRQGFLDSVGMAPPAEVAAKSAGTDEFYVEESAEQAERFRDVDLVVTYGDDSTVARLKADPLLSKIPAIAAGHVAILKDATPLAAMANPSPLSIPWGIDDYFSTLAAGLTDK
;
A
#
# COMPACT_ATOMS: atom_id res chain seq x y z
N MET A 1 109.18 21.44 6.33
CA MET A 1 109.29 19.99 6.64
C MET A 1 107.94 19.35 6.60
N SER A 2 107.80 18.53 5.51
CA SER A 2 106.68 17.55 5.41
C SER A 2 106.71 16.59 6.60
N PRO A 3 105.73 15.71 6.82
CA PRO A 3 104.81 15.11 5.84
C PRO A 3 103.46 14.59 6.40
N ARG A 4 102.63 14.17 5.42
CA ARG A 4 101.92 12.89 5.34
C ARG A 4 100.58 12.74 6.08
N ARG A 5 99.60 12.57 5.17
CA ARG A 5 98.70 11.38 4.88
C ARG A 5 97.73 10.96 5.98
N LEU A 6 96.49 10.83 5.67
CA LEU A 6 95.87 9.64 5.21
C LEU A 6 94.37 9.83 4.97
N LEU A 7 93.95 9.30 3.81
CA LEU A 7 92.66 8.87 3.36
C LEU A 7 91.70 8.42 4.48
N GLY A 8 90.48 8.90 4.40
CA GLY A 8 89.30 8.29 5.01
C GLY A 8 88.07 8.40 4.10
N LEU A 9 87.84 7.38 3.35
CA LEU A 9 86.71 7.17 2.46
C LEU A 9 85.45 6.96 3.34
N VAL A 10 84.51 7.87 3.33
CA VAL A 10 83.17 7.60 3.88
C VAL A 10 82.19 7.60 2.81
N LEU A 11 81.63 6.40 2.60
CA LEU A 11 80.57 6.06 1.67
C LEU A 11 79.31 6.75 2.12
N ALA A 12 78.82 7.74 1.33
CA ALA A 12 77.49 8.35 1.46
C ALA A 12 76.53 7.58 0.60
N THR A 13 75.73 6.74 1.22
CA THR A 13 74.61 6.07 0.61
C THR A 13 73.48 7.11 0.36
N ALA A 14 73.34 7.56 -0.87
CA ALA A 14 72.22 8.37 -1.31
C ALA A 14 70.95 7.50 -1.41
N LEU A 15 70.02 7.72 -0.54
CA LEU A 15 68.67 7.15 -0.62
C LEU A 15 67.90 7.96 -1.65
N THR A 16 67.81 7.48 -2.85
CA THR A 16 66.90 8.00 -3.88
C THR A 16 65.50 7.53 -3.59
N VAL A 17 64.68 8.43 -3.03
CA VAL A 17 63.22 8.24 -2.96
C VAL A 17 62.67 8.45 -4.35
N SER A 18 62.31 7.36 -4.99
CA SER A 18 61.58 7.35 -6.25
C SER A 18 60.12 7.75 -5.96
N LEU A 19 59.70 8.97 -6.28
CA LEU A 19 58.30 9.33 -6.42
C LEU A 19 57.79 8.66 -7.69
N ALA A 20 57.14 7.54 -7.53
CA ALA A 20 56.27 6.96 -8.56
C ALA A 20 54.99 7.81 -8.61
N ALA A 21 54.92 8.74 -9.55
CA ALA A 21 53.69 9.41 -9.93
C ALA A 21 52.84 8.38 -10.71
N CYS A 22 51.96 7.67 -10.04
CA CYS A 22 50.83 7.00 -10.70
C CYS A 22 49.80 8.07 -11.04
N SER A 23 49.82 8.50 -12.28
CA SER A 23 48.68 9.17 -12.89
C SER A 23 47.61 8.12 -13.13
N SER A 24 46.74 7.91 -12.15
CA SER A 24 45.44 7.33 -12.41
C SER A 24 44.50 8.46 -12.80
N SER A 25 44.16 8.50 -14.03
CA SER A 25 42.97 9.20 -14.55
C SER A 25 41.76 8.60 -13.83
N GLY A 26 41.38 9.22 -12.71
CA GLY A 26 40.17 8.94 -11.97
C GLY A 26 39.21 10.07 -12.29
N ASP A 27 38.24 9.72 -13.09
CA ASP A 27 37.09 10.52 -13.42
C ASP A 27 36.43 11.13 -12.20
N GLY A 28 36.07 12.42 -12.35
CA GLY A 28 34.87 13.02 -11.82
C GLY A 28 34.54 12.75 -10.37
N ALA A 29 35.21 13.41 -9.45
CA ALA A 29 34.57 13.74 -8.17
C ALA A 29 33.44 14.71 -8.46
N GLY A 30 32.27 14.17 -8.74
CA GLY A 30 31.03 14.92 -8.72
C GLY A 30 30.88 15.60 -7.38
N SER A 31 30.73 16.87 -7.39
CA SER A 31 30.34 17.73 -6.29
C SER A 31 29.18 17.06 -5.53
N SER A 32 29.45 16.57 -4.34
CA SER A 32 28.41 16.17 -3.40
C SER A 32 27.69 17.45 -2.97
N GLY A 33 26.69 17.84 -3.78
CA GLY A 33 25.66 18.74 -3.33
C GLY A 33 25.03 18.12 -2.08
N ALA A 34 24.60 18.94 -1.13
CA ALA A 34 23.95 18.57 0.11
C ALA A 34 22.59 17.87 -0.14
N GLY A 35 22.59 16.72 -0.84
CA GLY A 35 21.53 15.75 -0.89
C GLY A 35 21.69 14.86 0.32
N GLY A 36 20.64 14.73 1.13
CA GLY A 36 20.63 13.81 2.27
C GLY A 36 21.07 12.41 1.83
N ALA A 37 21.81 11.71 2.68
CA ALA A 37 22.33 10.39 2.39
C ALA A 37 21.23 9.49 1.81
N GLY A 38 21.38 9.01 0.55
CA GLY A 38 20.47 8.08 -0.08
C GLY A 38 19.78 8.53 -1.36
N PHE A 39 19.90 9.79 -1.77
CA PHE A 39 19.38 10.28 -3.05
C PHE A 39 20.47 10.40 -4.13
N PRO A 40 20.15 10.24 -5.42
CA PRO A 40 18.82 9.96 -5.98
C PRO A 40 18.27 8.57 -5.63
N VAL A 41 16.96 8.43 -5.56
CA VAL A 41 16.28 7.14 -5.45
C VAL A 41 15.43 6.87 -6.68
N THR A 42 15.32 5.61 -7.09
CA THR A 42 14.50 5.17 -8.21
C THR A 42 13.42 4.20 -7.72
N VAL A 43 12.19 4.38 -8.20
CA VAL A 43 11.05 3.49 -7.91
C VAL A 43 10.51 2.97 -9.24
N GLU A 44 10.48 1.65 -9.39
CA GLU A 44 9.87 0.97 -10.54
C GLU A 44 8.36 0.88 -10.35
N HIS A 45 7.61 1.07 -11.44
CA HIS A 45 6.15 0.98 -11.47
C HIS A 45 5.66 0.65 -12.88
N VAL A 46 4.36 0.43 -13.05
CA VAL A 46 3.76 -0.03 -14.31
C VAL A 46 4.11 0.83 -15.53
N TYR A 47 4.38 2.13 -15.35
CA TYR A 47 4.72 3.05 -16.44
C TYR A 47 6.23 3.27 -16.61
N GLY A 48 7.06 2.46 -15.97
CA GLY A 48 8.52 2.53 -16.05
C GLY A 48 9.17 2.82 -14.69
N THR A 49 10.03 3.81 -14.63
CA THR A 49 10.81 4.14 -13.44
C THR A 49 10.73 5.64 -13.17
N THR A 50 10.44 6.00 -11.93
CA THR A 50 10.53 7.39 -11.46
C THR A 50 11.80 7.58 -10.65
N THR A 51 12.60 8.58 -11.03
CA THR A 51 13.79 9.01 -10.28
C THR A 51 13.45 10.25 -9.47
N ILE A 52 13.77 10.24 -8.18
CA ILE A 52 13.62 11.37 -7.27
C ILE A 52 15.03 11.80 -6.88
N GLU A 53 15.43 12.99 -7.36
CA GLU A 53 16.82 13.47 -7.34
C GLU A 53 17.28 13.90 -5.95
N SER A 54 16.37 14.39 -5.13
CA SER A 54 16.64 14.89 -3.78
C SER A 54 15.54 14.51 -2.82
N LYS A 55 15.81 14.56 -1.51
CA LYS A 55 14.81 14.27 -0.48
C LYS A 55 13.61 15.21 -0.63
N PRO A 56 12.40 14.66 -0.82
CA PRO A 56 11.19 15.48 -0.91
C PRO A 56 10.90 16.24 0.38
N GLU A 57 10.53 17.52 0.24
CA GLU A 57 10.04 18.38 1.32
C GLU A 57 8.52 18.58 1.26
N ARG A 58 7.96 18.43 0.06
CA ARG A 58 6.54 18.67 -0.24
C ARG A 58 5.93 17.44 -0.91
N VAL A 59 5.42 16.53 -0.09
CA VAL A 59 4.82 15.28 -0.56
C VAL A 59 3.32 15.50 -0.80
N ALA A 60 2.84 15.30 -2.03
CA ALA A 60 1.41 15.15 -2.31
C ALA A 60 1.06 13.68 -2.50
N THR A 61 -0.18 13.33 -2.24
CA THR A 61 -0.67 11.95 -2.43
C THR A 61 -2.02 11.98 -3.11
N VAL A 62 -2.22 11.12 -4.07
CA VAL A 62 -3.50 10.94 -4.77
C VAL A 62 -3.97 9.49 -4.63
N ALA A 63 -5.23 9.24 -4.92
CA ALA A 63 -5.89 7.95 -4.74
C ALA A 63 -5.92 7.46 -3.28
N TRP A 64 -6.38 6.22 -3.08
CA TRP A 64 -6.69 5.69 -1.75
C TRP A 64 -5.45 5.41 -0.90
N ALA A 65 -5.45 5.84 0.37
CA ALA A 65 -4.52 5.48 1.45
C ALA A 65 -3.03 5.83 1.25
N ASN A 66 -2.60 6.40 0.11
CA ASN A 66 -1.19 6.73 -0.12
C ASN A 66 -0.63 7.73 0.92
N HIS A 67 -1.47 8.61 1.47
CA HIS A 67 -1.11 9.59 2.50
C HIS A 67 -0.78 8.94 3.85
N GLU A 68 -1.24 7.74 4.09
CA GLU A 68 -1.03 7.06 5.36
C GLU A 68 0.42 6.62 5.57
N VAL A 69 1.16 6.35 4.50
CA VAL A 69 2.58 5.98 4.60
C VAL A 69 3.43 7.14 5.11
N PRO A 70 3.45 8.33 4.47
CA PRO A 70 4.19 9.47 5.00
C PRO A 70 3.72 9.85 6.41
N LEU A 71 2.41 9.87 6.68
CA LEU A 71 1.88 10.18 8.02
C LEU A 71 2.39 9.21 9.08
N ALA A 72 2.31 7.89 8.85
CA ALA A 72 2.83 6.87 9.77
C ALA A 72 4.34 7.00 10.02
N LEU A 73 5.06 7.62 9.10
CA LEU A 73 6.48 7.93 9.20
C LEU A 73 6.76 9.37 9.71
N GLY A 74 5.73 10.10 10.15
CA GLY A 74 5.87 11.45 10.71
C GLY A 74 6.09 12.54 9.66
N VAL A 75 5.73 12.30 8.40
CA VAL A 75 5.76 13.30 7.32
C VAL A 75 4.33 13.68 6.96
N VAL A 76 3.96 14.93 7.19
CA VAL A 76 2.63 15.44 6.84
C VAL A 76 2.62 15.84 5.36
N PRO A 77 1.74 15.25 4.54
CA PRO A 77 1.62 15.65 3.13
C PRO A 77 1.17 17.10 2.99
N VAL A 78 1.51 17.73 1.87
CA VAL A 78 0.97 19.06 1.53
C VAL A 78 -0.45 18.99 0.98
N GLY A 79 -0.85 17.82 0.47
CA GLY A 79 -2.19 17.52 0.01
C GLY A 79 -2.42 16.01 -0.11
N MET A 80 -3.67 15.59 0.04
CA MET A 80 -4.06 14.19 0.02
C MET A 80 -5.48 14.02 -0.54
N SER A 81 -5.79 12.80 -1.03
CA SER A 81 -7.14 12.45 -1.46
C SER A 81 -8.14 12.60 -0.31
N LYS A 82 -9.28 13.23 -0.60
CA LYS A 82 -10.42 13.34 0.30
C LYS A 82 -11.14 12.00 0.42
N ALA A 83 -11.42 11.56 1.63
CA ALA A 83 -12.24 10.39 1.85
C ALA A 83 -13.71 10.69 1.46
N ALA A 84 -14.15 10.08 0.35
CA ALA A 84 -15.53 10.15 -0.11
C ALA A 84 -16.40 9.00 0.43
N TRP A 85 -15.79 8.01 1.11
CA TRP A 85 -16.44 6.83 1.66
C TRP A 85 -15.74 6.35 2.93
N GLY A 86 -16.53 5.88 3.91
CA GLY A 86 -16.00 5.41 5.20
C GLY A 86 -15.65 6.52 6.20
N ASP A 87 -15.83 7.77 5.83
CA ASP A 87 -15.76 8.93 6.72
C ASP A 87 -17.07 9.04 7.50
N ASP A 88 -17.01 8.92 8.83
CA ASP A 88 -18.17 8.85 9.71
C ASP A 88 -18.64 10.22 10.23
N ASN A 89 -17.87 11.27 10.01
CA ASN A 89 -18.20 12.62 10.46
C ASN A 89 -18.36 13.66 9.33
N GLY A 90 -18.08 13.27 8.07
CA GLY A 90 -18.31 14.06 6.86
C GLY A 90 -17.26 15.14 6.61
N ASN A 91 -16.09 15.05 7.23
CA ASN A 91 -15.02 16.04 7.06
C ASN A 91 -14.01 15.69 5.94
N GLY A 92 -14.16 14.52 5.31
CA GLY A 92 -13.31 14.05 4.23
C GLY A 92 -12.02 13.39 4.70
N VAL A 93 -11.93 13.01 5.97
CA VAL A 93 -10.74 12.37 6.57
C VAL A 93 -11.17 11.14 7.36
N LEU A 94 -10.50 10.01 7.15
CA LEU A 94 -10.79 8.78 7.89
C LEU A 94 -10.29 8.88 9.35
N PRO A 95 -10.98 8.26 10.33
CA PRO A 95 -10.69 8.45 11.75
C PRO A 95 -9.23 8.20 12.14
N TRP A 96 -8.62 7.16 11.60
CA TRP A 96 -7.21 6.85 11.90
C TRP A 96 -6.23 7.88 11.34
N VAL A 97 -6.62 8.58 10.28
CA VAL A 97 -5.83 9.68 9.70
C VAL A 97 -5.99 10.93 10.56
N GLU A 98 -7.20 11.22 11.04
CA GLU A 98 -7.43 12.31 12.02
C GLU A 98 -6.61 12.11 13.30
N ASP A 99 -6.65 10.89 13.86
CA ASP A 99 -5.91 10.56 15.07
C ASP A 99 -4.40 10.75 14.86
N GLU A 100 -3.88 10.37 13.71
CA GLU A 100 -2.46 10.54 13.39
C GLU A 100 -2.09 12.00 13.17
N LEU A 101 -2.91 12.79 12.44
CA LEU A 101 -2.70 14.24 12.29
C LEU A 101 -2.70 14.93 13.65
N LYS A 102 -3.65 14.57 14.52
CA LYS A 102 -3.71 15.09 15.89
C LYS A 102 -2.47 14.70 16.71
N ARG A 103 -2.01 13.45 16.60
CA ARG A 103 -0.77 13.00 17.26
C ARG A 103 0.45 13.77 16.79
N LEU A 104 0.51 14.13 15.51
CA LEU A 104 1.58 14.93 14.92
C LEU A 104 1.45 16.43 15.22
N GLY A 105 0.33 16.87 15.80
CA GLY A 105 0.04 18.29 16.02
C GLY A 105 -0.09 19.09 14.72
N ALA A 106 -0.50 18.43 13.64
CA ALA A 106 -0.60 19.00 12.30
C ALA A 106 -2.04 19.34 11.93
N PRO A 107 -2.26 20.40 11.15
CA PRO A 107 -3.56 20.65 10.53
C PRO A 107 -3.84 19.61 9.44
N THR A 108 -5.11 19.48 9.06
CA THR A 108 -5.51 18.71 7.88
C THR A 108 -4.84 19.29 6.63
N PRO A 109 -4.15 18.47 5.81
CA PRO A 109 -3.61 18.89 4.52
C PRO A 109 -4.69 19.37 3.55
N GLU A 110 -4.30 19.94 2.40
CA GLU A 110 -5.26 20.19 1.31
C GLU A 110 -5.94 18.88 0.91
N LEU A 111 -7.26 18.88 0.79
CA LEU A 111 -8.05 17.71 0.42
C LEU A 111 -8.42 17.76 -1.06
N PHE A 112 -7.90 16.82 -1.85
CA PHE A 112 -8.24 16.68 -3.26
C PHE A 112 -9.55 15.89 -3.40
N ASP A 113 -10.59 16.51 -3.95
CA ASP A 113 -11.83 15.80 -4.25
C ASP A 113 -11.67 15.03 -5.58
N GLU A 114 -11.55 13.72 -5.46
CA GLU A 114 -11.33 12.81 -6.60
C GLU A 114 -12.62 12.10 -7.04
N THR A 115 -13.79 12.59 -6.65
CA THR A 115 -15.09 11.96 -6.98
C THR A 115 -15.30 11.87 -8.50
N ASP A 116 -14.95 12.92 -9.23
CA ASP A 116 -15.04 12.99 -10.69
C ASP A 116 -13.68 12.80 -11.40
N GLY A 117 -12.68 12.25 -10.67
CA GLY A 117 -11.29 12.09 -11.11
C GLY A 117 -10.33 13.04 -10.41
N ILE A 118 -9.05 12.97 -10.78
CA ILE A 118 -7.99 13.73 -10.11
C ILE A 118 -8.11 15.22 -10.40
N ASP A 119 -8.14 16.04 -9.36
CA ASP A 119 -8.06 17.50 -9.45
C ASP A 119 -6.59 17.93 -9.63
N TYR A 120 -6.13 18.00 -10.89
CA TYR A 120 -4.76 18.36 -11.24
C TYR A 120 -4.39 19.78 -10.82
N GLU A 121 -5.36 20.70 -10.79
CA GLU A 121 -5.12 22.10 -10.40
C GLU A 121 -4.87 22.17 -8.90
N ALA A 122 -5.71 21.54 -8.08
CA ALA A 122 -5.51 21.45 -6.65
C ALA A 122 -4.17 20.79 -6.29
N VAL A 123 -3.82 19.69 -6.97
CA VAL A 123 -2.50 19.03 -6.77
C VAL A 123 -1.37 19.99 -7.11
N ALA A 124 -1.41 20.69 -8.26
CA ALA A 124 -0.38 21.62 -8.71
C ALA A 124 -0.22 22.82 -7.78
N ASP A 125 -1.32 23.33 -7.24
CA ASP A 125 -1.33 24.48 -6.30
C ASP A 125 -0.60 24.17 -4.99
N THR A 126 -0.56 22.89 -4.57
CA THR A 126 0.26 22.47 -3.44
C THR A 126 1.76 22.49 -3.74
N ARG A 127 2.17 22.65 -4.98
CA ARG A 127 3.57 22.66 -5.45
C ARG A 127 4.39 21.51 -4.86
N PRO A 128 3.99 20.26 -5.12
CA PRO A 128 4.70 19.10 -4.62
C PRO A 128 6.03 18.89 -5.34
N ASP A 129 6.96 18.24 -4.68
CA ASP A 129 8.21 17.75 -5.28
C ASP A 129 8.22 16.22 -5.46
N VAL A 130 7.17 15.54 -4.98
CA VAL A 130 6.84 14.15 -5.30
C VAL A 130 5.33 13.92 -5.14
N ILE A 131 4.75 13.06 -5.99
CA ILE A 131 3.36 12.60 -5.91
C ILE A 131 3.34 11.10 -5.68
N LEU A 132 2.76 10.65 -4.57
CA LEU A 132 2.64 9.23 -4.23
C LEU A 132 1.27 8.72 -4.67
N ALA A 133 1.29 7.67 -5.49
CA ALA A 133 0.12 7.00 -6.07
C ALA A 133 0.34 5.49 -6.22
N SER A 134 1.14 4.89 -5.33
CA SER A 134 1.53 3.49 -5.43
C SER A 134 0.37 2.50 -5.22
N TYR A 135 -0.69 2.92 -4.53
CA TYR A 135 -1.97 2.22 -4.52
C TYR A 135 -3.00 3.08 -5.26
N SER A 136 -3.20 2.78 -6.52
CA SER A 136 -4.09 3.54 -7.40
C SER A 136 -4.51 2.72 -8.62
N GLY A 137 -5.45 3.26 -9.38
CA GLY A 137 -5.82 2.79 -10.71
C GLY A 137 -5.44 3.79 -11.79
N LEU A 138 -4.41 4.61 -11.59
CA LEU A 138 -4.00 5.63 -12.54
C LEU A 138 -3.88 5.07 -13.96
N SER A 139 -4.59 5.66 -14.90
CA SER A 139 -4.33 5.44 -16.32
C SER A 139 -2.99 6.08 -16.74
N LYS A 140 -2.48 5.65 -17.91
CA LYS A 140 -1.26 6.25 -18.46
C LYS A 140 -1.42 7.76 -18.71
N GLU A 141 -2.61 8.19 -19.10
CA GLU A 141 -2.92 9.61 -19.34
C GLU A 141 -2.87 10.43 -18.06
N GLU A 142 -3.47 9.91 -16.97
CA GLU A 142 -3.43 10.56 -15.64
C GLU A 142 -2.01 10.62 -15.09
N TYR A 143 -1.26 9.52 -15.21
CA TYR A 143 0.16 9.49 -14.86
C TYR A 143 0.95 10.56 -15.60
N ASP A 144 0.75 10.69 -16.94
CA ASP A 144 1.45 11.68 -17.76
C ASP A 144 1.07 13.12 -17.39
N LYS A 145 -0.18 13.35 -16.99
CA LYS A 145 -0.62 14.68 -16.52
C LYS A 145 0.03 15.03 -15.18
N LEU A 146 -0.02 14.12 -14.20
CA LEU A 146 0.61 14.31 -12.89
C LEU A 146 2.12 14.47 -13.00
N SER A 147 2.77 13.73 -13.90
CA SER A 147 4.22 13.80 -14.13
C SER A 147 4.71 15.16 -14.68
N LYS A 148 3.79 16.01 -15.15
CA LYS A 148 4.12 17.41 -15.52
C LYS A 148 4.18 18.33 -14.30
N ILE A 149 3.59 17.90 -13.18
CA ILE A 149 3.57 18.66 -11.92
C ILE A 149 4.81 18.28 -11.09
N ALA A 150 5.02 16.98 -10.85
CA ALA A 150 6.14 16.45 -10.07
C ALA A 150 6.41 14.97 -10.41
N PRO A 151 7.56 14.38 -10.01
CA PRO A 151 7.78 12.94 -10.11
C PRO A 151 6.65 12.14 -9.45
N VAL A 152 6.11 11.12 -10.15
CA VAL A 152 4.98 10.30 -9.71
C VAL A 152 5.42 8.89 -9.43
N VAL A 153 5.06 8.35 -8.26
CA VAL A 153 5.22 6.94 -7.92
C VAL A 153 3.89 6.24 -8.13
N ALA A 154 3.71 5.60 -9.31
CA ALA A 154 2.49 4.86 -9.64
C ALA A 154 2.51 3.42 -9.07
N TYR A 155 1.43 2.67 -9.27
CA TYR A 155 1.31 1.29 -8.81
C TYR A 155 2.28 0.33 -9.54
N PRO A 156 2.70 -0.79 -8.90
CA PRO A 156 3.79 -1.60 -9.45
C PRO A 156 3.40 -2.45 -10.66
N LYS A 157 2.20 -3.04 -10.69
CA LYS A 157 1.80 -4.02 -11.74
C LYS A 157 0.35 -3.87 -12.16
N THR A 158 -0.58 -4.10 -11.23
CA THR A 158 -2.02 -4.15 -11.49
C THR A 158 -2.69 -2.97 -10.80
N ALA A 159 -3.59 -2.30 -11.51
CA ALA A 159 -4.41 -1.23 -10.93
C ALA A 159 -5.16 -1.75 -9.70
N TRP A 160 -5.13 -1.00 -8.60
CA TRP A 160 -5.72 -1.34 -7.30
C TRP A 160 -5.23 -2.65 -6.66
N GLY A 161 -4.13 -3.22 -7.18
CA GLY A 161 -3.56 -4.51 -6.73
C GLY A 161 -2.29 -4.37 -5.86
N THR A 162 -1.97 -3.20 -5.35
CA THR A 162 -0.77 -3.00 -4.52
C THR A 162 -1.04 -3.41 -3.09
N SER A 163 -0.31 -4.39 -2.57
CA SER A 163 -0.41 -4.76 -1.15
C SER A 163 -0.03 -3.59 -0.24
N TRP A 164 -0.58 -3.55 0.99
CA TRP A 164 -0.20 -2.51 1.94
C TRP A 164 1.31 -2.51 2.23
N GLN A 165 1.96 -3.68 2.21
CA GLN A 165 3.41 -3.78 2.38
C GLN A 165 4.16 -3.14 1.22
N ASP A 166 3.72 -3.37 -0.03
CA ASP A 166 4.37 -2.77 -1.19
C ASP A 166 4.10 -1.27 -1.26
N MET A 167 2.89 -0.82 -0.91
CA MET A 167 2.59 0.60 -0.76
C MET A 167 3.54 1.26 0.24
N VAL A 168 3.77 0.63 1.41
CA VAL A 168 4.73 1.15 2.39
C VAL A 168 6.15 1.16 1.81
N ARG A 169 6.61 0.08 1.17
CA ARG A 169 7.96 0.02 0.58
C ARG A 169 8.19 1.10 -0.47
N MET A 170 7.25 1.24 -1.41
CA MET A 170 7.38 2.18 -2.52
C MET A 170 7.33 3.63 -2.04
N ASN A 171 6.33 3.97 -1.23
CA ASN A 171 6.14 5.34 -0.75
C ASN A 171 7.23 5.76 0.25
N SER A 172 7.65 4.87 1.17
CA SER A 172 8.74 5.17 2.10
C SER A 172 10.09 5.35 1.39
N LYS A 173 10.36 4.52 0.37
CA LYS A 173 11.55 4.67 -0.48
C LYS A 173 11.54 6.02 -1.19
N ALA A 174 10.41 6.41 -1.78
CA ALA A 174 10.25 7.67 -2.49
C ALA A 174 10.57 8.90 -1.63
N ILE A 175 10.22 8.86 -0.34
CA ILE A 175 10.49 9.95 0.60
C ILE A 175 11.80 9.77 1.39
N GLY A 176 12.66 8.82 1.00
CA GLY A 176 13.97 8.57 1.63
C GLY A 176 13.89 8.00 3.04
N ARG A 177 12.83 7.25 3.35
CA ARG A 177 12.59 6.60 4.65
C ARG A 177 12.42 5.08 4.55
N GLN A 178 13.11 4.45 3.61
CA GLN A 178 12.95 3.02 3.34
C GLN A 178 13.16 2.16 4.60
N ALA A 179 14.23 2.42 5.37
CA ALA A 179 14.50 1.65 6.57
C ALA A 179 13.42 1.80 7.66
N GLU A 180 12.78 2.96 7.75
CA GLU A 180 11.63 3.17 8.64
C GLU A 180 10.38 2.45 8.10
N GLY A 181 10.18 2.45 6.78
CA GLY A 181 9.13 1.69 6.13
C GLY A 181 9.24 0.20 6.38
N ASP A 182 10.44 -0.38 6.25
CA ASP A 182 10.67 -1.80 6.53
C ASP A 182 10.33 -2.16 7.99
N ARG A 183 10.76 -1.34 8.96
CA ARG A 183 10.39 -1.52 10.38
C ARG A 183 8.89 -1.36 10.63
N LEU A 184 8.23 -0.46 9.91
CA LEU A 184 6.77 -0.29 9.98
C LEU A 184 6.06 -1.56 9.50
N ILE A 185 6.50 -2.15 8.39
CA ILE A 185 5.96 -3.41 7.87
C ILE A 185 6.11 -4.54 8.90
N GLU A 186 7.30 -4.70 9.49
CA GLU A 186 7.52 -5.72 10.52
C GLU A 186 6.58 -5.55 11.71
N LYS A 187 6.45 -4.32 12.23
CA LYS A 187 5.56 -3.98 13.33
C LYS A 187 4.11 -4.31 13.01
N LEU A 188 3.61 -3.86 11.85
CA LEU A 188 2.22 -4.05 11.45
C LEU A 188 1.91 -5.52 11.16
N THR A 189 2.85 -6.25 10.55
CA THR A 189 2.72 -7.70 10.35
C THR A 189 2.58 -8.43 11.69
N GLY A 190 3.35 -8.03 12.69
CA GLY A 190 3.21 -8.56 14.06
C GLY A 190 1.84 -8.27 14.67
N GLN A 191 1.28 -7.09 14.45
CA GLN A 191 -0.06 -6.72 14.93
C GLN A 191 -1.15 -7.55 14.23
N VAL A 192 -1.08 -7.68 12.90
CA VAL A 192 -2.01 -8.49 12.11
C VAL A 192 -1.99 -9.93 12.60
N ASN A 193 -0.82 -10.54 12.73
CA ASN A 193 -0.68 -11.93 13.21
C ASN A 193 -1.19 -12.09 14.64
N GLY A 194 -0.84 -11.17 15.54
CA GLY A 194 -1.30 -11.20 16.93
C GLY A 194 -2.82 -11.03 17.09
N SER A 195 -3.45 -10.29 16.18
CA SER A 195 -4.90 -10.17 16.13
C SER A 195 -5.54 -11.45 15.59
N LEU A 196 -5.03 -12.01 14.48
CA LEU A 196 -5.53 -13.25 13.90
C LEU A 196 -5.37 -14.44 14.85
N ASP A 197 -4.32 -14.48 15.66
CA ASP A 197 -4.11 -15.54 16.65
C ASP A 197 -5.22 -15.62 17.73
N LYS A 198 -5.99 -14.55 17.91
CA LYS A 198 -7.17 -14.52 18.77
C LYS A 198 -8.38 -15.23 18.12
N HIS A 199 -8.32 -15.49 16.82
CA HIS A 199 -9.38 -16.05 15.99
C HIS A 199 -8.90 -17.29 15.21
N PRO A 200 -8.49 -18.38 15.89
CA PRO A 200 -7.95 -19.57 15.23
C PRO A 200 -8.96 -20.23 14.28
N GLU A 201 -10.27 -20.01 14.47
CA GLU A 201 -11.36 -20.47 13.61
C GLU A 201 -11.32 -19.91 12.18
N LEU A 202 -10.64 -18.77 11.97
CA LEU A 202 -10.46 -18.16 10.65
C LEU A 202 -9.33 -18.83 9.84
N LYS A 203 -8.36 -19.45 10.51
CA LYS A 203 -7.18 -20.01 9.85
C LYS A 203 -7.56 -21.17 8.92
N GLY A 204 -7.09 -21.08 7.66
CA GLY A 204 -7.33 -22.08 6.64
C GLY A 204 -8.75 -22.09 6.06
N ARG A 205 -9.62 -21.16 6.46
CA ARG A 205 -10.95 -21.01 5.86
C ARG A 205 -10.84 -20.50 4.42
N LYS A 206 -11.77 -20.95 3.60
CA LYS A 206 -11.98 -20.42 2.25
C LYS A 206 -12.91 -19.23 2.31
N VAL A 207 -12.36 -18.05 2.13
CA VAL A 207 -13.09 -16.79 2.31
C VAL A 207 -13.22 -16.08 0.96
N MET A 208 -14.43 -15.69 0.63
CA MET A 208 -14.74 -14.88 -0.55
C MET A 208 -15.08 -13.46 -0.10
N PHE A 209 -14.31 -12.47 -0.53
CA PHE A 209 -14.72 -11.08 -0.39
C PHE A 209 -15.57 -10.70 -1.59
N ALA A 210 -16.86 -10.41 -1.35
CA ALA A 210 -17.85 -10.15 -2.36
C ALA A 210 -18.42 -8.72 -2.26
N TYR A 211 -18.94 -8.23 -3.38
CA TYR A 211 -19.90 -7.14 -3.41
C TYR A 211 -21.21 -7.69 -4.00
N LEU A 212 -22.20 -7.83 -3.15
CA LEU A 212 -23.52 -8.36 -3.51
C LEU A 212 -24.49 -7.17 -3.51
N ASP A 213 -24.77 -6.64 -4.70
CA ASP A 213 -25.63 -5.47 -4.84
C ASP A 213 -27.05 -5.80 -4.33
N PRO A 214 -27.53 -5.12 -3.27
CA PRO A 214 -28.85 -5.41 -2.71
C PRO A 214 -30.01 -5.10 -3.67
N THR A 215 -29.75 -4.39 -4.77
CA THR A 215 -30.75 -4.04 -5.79
C THR A 215 -30.74 -5.01 -6.97
N ASP A 216 -29.67 -5.80 -7.15
CA ASP A 216 -29.53 -6.79 -8.22
C ASP A 216 -28.82 -8.07 -7.76
N LEU A 217 -29.55 -8.98 -7.13
CA LEU A 217 -29.04 -10.28 -6.69
C LEU A 217 -28.91 -11.33 -7.83
N SER A 218 -29.12 -10.95 -9.08
CA SER A 218 -28.88 -11.83 -10.24
C SER A 218 -27.40 -12.06 -10.53
N LYS A 219 -26.51 -11.35 -9.83
CA LYS A 219 -25.07 -11.40 -9.99
C LYS A 219 -24.35 -11.74 -8.67
N ILE A 220 -23.21 -12.41 -8.81
CA ILE A 220 -22.25 -12.63 -7.77
C ILE A 220 -21.02 -11.82 -8.13
N GLY A 221 -20.89 -10.63 -7.53
CA GLY A 221 -19.70 -9.81 -7.65
C GLY A 221 -18.68 -10.19 -6.59
N PHE A 222 -17.44 -10.38 -6.94
CA PHE A 222 -16.38 -10.68 -6.00
C PHE A 222 -15.04 -10.08 -6.40
N TYR A 223 -14.21 -9.85 -5.39
CA TYR A 223 -12.86 -9.34 -5.59
C TYR A 223 -11.91 -10.50 -5.88
N THR A 224 -11.04 -10.33 -6.87
CA THR A 224 -9.99 -11.30 -7.23
C THR A 224 -8.85 -11.27 -6.23
N THR A 225 -7.94 -12.23 -6.29
CA THR A 225 -6.72 -12.22 -5.46
C THR A 225 -5.75 -11.07 -5.80
N HIS A 226 -6.02 -10.34 -6.89
CA HIS A 226 -5.28 -9.12 -7.24
C HIS A 226 -5.73 -7.90 -6.45
N ASP A 227 -6.98 -7.91 -5.95
CA ASP A 227 -7.49 -6.84 -5.09
C ASP A 227 -6.93 -6.95 -3.67
N THR A 228 -6.69 -5.81 -3.04
CA THR A 228 -6.11 -5.77 -1.69
C THR A 228 -6.99 -6.41 -0.63
N ARG A 229 -8.31 -6.41 -0.77
CA ARG A 229 -9.26 -7.02 0.18
C ARG A 229 -9.13 -8.54 0.19
N GLN A 230 -9.28 -9.19 -0.97
CA GLN A 230 -9.12 -10.63 -1.09
C GLN A 230 -7.66 -11.05 -0.92
N GLY A 231 -6.71 -10.31 -1.51
CA GLY A 231 -5.28 -10.59 -1.37
C GLY A 231 -4.77 -10.48 0.07
N PHE A 232 -5.33 -9.58 0.87
CA PHE A 232 -5.02 -9.51 2.31
C PHE A 232 -5.47 -10.77 3.04
N LEU A 233 -6.71 -11.21 2.83
CA LEU A 233 -7.23 -12.45 3.45
C LEU A 233 -6.36 -13.66 3.08
N ASP A 234 -5.98 -13.78 1.81
CA ASP A 234 -5.08 -14.84 1.33
C ASP A 234 -3.70 -14.76 2.02
N SER A 235 -3.14 -13.56 2.13
CA SER A 235 -1.81 -13.33 2.74
C SER A 235 -1.73 -13.72 4.22
N VAL A 236 -2.87 -13.76 4.92
CA VAL A 236 -2.96 -14.14 6.34
C VAL A 236 -3.47 -15.58 6.52
N GLY A 237 -3.55 -16.36 5.43
CA GLY A 237 -3.85 -17.79 5.47
C GLY A 237 -5.34 -18.13 5.42
N MET A 238 -6.18 -17.20 4.94
CA MET A 238 -7.57 -17.45 4.55
C MET A 238 -7.61 -17.62 3.02
N ALA A 239 -7.59 -18.88 2.55
CA ALA A 239 -7.45 -19.18 1.13
C ALA A 239 -8.65 -18.68 0.29
N PRO A 240 -8.45 -18.28 -0.98
CA PRO A 240 -9.54 -18.02 -1.88
C PRO A 240 -10.30 -19.33 -2.21
N PRO A 241 -11.63 -19.31 -2.37
CA PRO A 241 -12.38 -20.43 -2.91
C PRO A 241 -11.93 -20.78 -4.34
N ALA A 242 -12.19 -22.00 -4.76
CA ALA A 242 -11.71 -22.53 -6.05
C ALA A 242 -12.12 -21.66 -7.26
N GLU A 243 -13.38 -21.19 -7.29
CA GLU A 243 -13.87 -20.33 -8.39
C GLU A 243 -13.17 -18.96 -8.36
N VAL A 244 -12.99 -18.36 -7.17
CA VAL A 244 -12.27 -17.08 -7.01
C VAL A 244 -10.81 -17.23 -7.50
N ALA A 245 -10.14 -18.30 -7.09
CA ALA A 245 -8.76 -18.58 -7.54
C ALA A 245 -8.67 -18.80 -9.06
N ALA A 246 -9.61 -19.57 -9.63
CA ALA A 246 -9.64 -19.85 -11.07
C ALA A 246 -9.88 -18.58 -11.90
N LYS A 247 -10.79 -17.72 -11.46
CA LYS A 247 -11.08 -16.45 -12.14
C LYS A 247 -9.90 -15.49 -12.00
N SER A 248 -9.30 -15.38 -10.82
CA SER A 248 -8.12 -14.55 -10.62
C SER A 248 -6.95 -14.95 -11.51
N ALA A 249 -6.74 -16.26 -11.73
CA ALA A 249 -5.69 -16.74 -12.63
C ALA A 249 -5.95 -16.42 -14.13
N GLY A 250 -7.19 -16.11 -14.49
CA GLY A 250 -7.63 -15.84 -15.86
C GLY A 250 -7.76 -14.36 -16.23
N THR A 251 -7.49 -13.44 -15.32
CA THR A 251 -7.64 -12.00 -15.52
C THR A 251 -6.66 -11.19 -14.69
N ASP A 252 -6.40 -9.95 -15.10
CA ASP A 252 -5.69 -8.94 -14.30
C ASP A 252 -6.66 -7.97 -13.60
N GLU A 253 -7.98 -8.19 -13.76
CA GLU A 253 -9.00 -7.34 -13.14
C GLU A 253 -9.06 -7.56 -11.63
N PHE A 254 -9.28 -6.51 -10.87
CA PHE A 254 -9.41 -6.56 -9.42
C PHE A 254 -10.79 -7.06 -8.96
N TYR A 255 -11.81 -7.00 -9.82
CA TYR A 255 -13.20 -7.36 -9.55
C TYR A 255 -13.83 -8.08 -10.73
N VAL A 256 -14.66 -9.10 -10.46
CA VAL A 256 -15.34 -9.92 -11.46
C VAL A 256 -16.80 -10.12 -11.05
N GLU A 257 -17.69 -10.13 -12.02
CA GLU A 257 -19.10 -10.51 -11.84
C GLU A 257 -19.41 -11.82 -12.57
N GLU A 258 -20.11 -12.72 -11.88
CA GLU A 258 -20.69 -13.94 -12.41
C GLU A 258 -22.22 -13.94 -12.27
N SER A 259 -22.92 -14.65 -13.14
CA SER A 259 -24.37 -14.84 -12.95
C SER A 259 -24.64 -15.64 -11.67
N ALA A 260 -25.65 -15.23 -10.89
CA ALA A 260 -26.10 -15.98 -9.72
C ALA A 260 -26.59 -17.41 -10.06
N GLU A 261 -26.91 -17.71 -11.32
CA GLU A 261 -27.16 -19.08 -11.77
C GLU A 261 -25.94 -20.00 -11.60
N GLN A 262 -24.74 -19.43 -11.50
CA GLN A 262 -23.49 -20.15 -11.26
C GLN A 262 -23.16 -20.34 -9.78
N ALA A 263 -24.08 -20.05 -8.87
CA ALA A 263 -23.88 -20.09 -7.41
C ALA A 263 -23.28 -21.43 -6.92
N GLU A 264 -23.60 -22.55 -7.55
CA GLU A 264 -23.07 -23.88 -7.21
C GLU A 264 -21.55 -24.00 -7.40
N ARG A 265 -20.90 -23.10 -8.15
CA ARG A 265 -19.44 -23.08 -8.31
C ARG A 265 -18.73 -22.60 -7.03
N PHE A 266 -19.46 -21.88 -6.18
CA PHE A 266 -18.98 -21.33 -4.91
C PHE A 266 -19.27 -22.24 -3.71
N ARG A 267 -19.49 -23.55 -3.93
CA ARG A 267 -19.86 -24.54 -2.90
C ARG A 267 -18.79 -24.77 -1.84
N ASP A 268 -17.53 -24.38 -2.11
CA ASP A 268 -16.41 -24.54 -1.18
C ASP A 268 -16.08 -23.26 -0.40
N VAL A 269 -16.94 -22.23 -0.48
CA VAL A 269 -16.85 -21.02 0.36
C VAL A 269 -17.23 -21.39 1.79
N ASP A 270 -16.36 -21.11 2.75
CA ASP A 270 -16.63 -21.25 4.18
C ASP A 270 -17.27 -19.98 4.76
N LEU A 271 -16.84 -18.80 4.26
CA LEU A 271 -17.28 -17.48 4.73
C LEU A 271 -17.38 -16.52 3.54
N VAL A 272 -18.48 -15.79 3.47
CA VAL A 272 -18.63 -14.62 2.60
C VAL A 272 -18.41 -13.36 3.43
N VAL A 273 -17.51 -12.49 2.98
CA VAL A 273 -17.36 -11.14 3.54
C VAL A 273 -17.96 -10.17 2.54
N THR A 274 -18.87 -9.31 2.96
CA THR A 274 -19.51 -8.33 2.07
C THR A 274 -19.90 -7.06 2.80
N TYR A 275 -20.08 -5.99 2.04
CA TYR A 275 -20.69 -4.78 2.56
C TYR A 275 -22.20 -4.92 2.66
N GLY A 276 -22.83 -4.22 3.61
CA GLY A 276 -24.27 -4.27 3.75
C GLY A 276 -24.80 -3.71 5.07
N ASP A 277 -25.99 -4.15 5.43
CA ASP A 277 -26.70 -3.77 6.65
C ASP A 277 -27.22 -5.00 7.42
N ASP A 278 -27.90 -4.78 8.53
CA ASP A 278 -28.45 -5.85 9.41
C ASP A 278 -29.44 -6.76 8.69
N SER A 279 -30.05 -6.33 7.58
CA SER A 279 -31.00 -7.12 6.79
C SER A 279 -30.31 -7.97 5.71
N THR A 280 -29.05 -7.72 5.42
CA THR A 280 -28.35 -8.32 4.28
C THR A 280 -28.31 -9.84 4.34
N VAL A 281 -27.94 -10.42 5.50
CA VAL A 281 -27.89 -11.89 5.66
C VAL A 281 -29.24 -12.53 5.38
N ALA A 282 -30.32 -11.96 5.93
CA ALA A 282 -31.67 -12.49 5.73
C ALA A 282 -32.11 -12.43 4.25
N ARG A 283 -31.77 -11.33 3.54
CA ARG A 283 -32.04 -11.19 2.11
C ARG A 283 -31.27 -12.21 1.28
N LEU A 284 -29.97 -12.39 1.52
CA LEU A 284 -29.14 -13.36 0.81
C LEU A 284 -29.63 -14.79 1.02
N LYS A 285 -30.02 -15.17 2.25
CA LYS A 285 -30.62 -16.49 2.56
C LYS A 285 -31.97 -16.71 1.87
N ALA A 286 -32.76 -15.68 1.70
CA ALA A 286 -34.07 -15.75 1.05
C ALA A 286 -33.98 -15.82 -0.49
N ASP A 287 -32.86 -15.43 -1.08
CA ASP A 287 -32.68 -15.46 -2.53
C ASP A 287 -32.50 -16.90 -3.04
N PRO A 288 -33.29 -17.36 -4.04
CA PRO A 288 -33.30 -18.74 -4.48
C PRO A 288 -32.05 -19.18 -5.25
N LEU A 289 -31.23 -18.24 -5.74
CA LEU A 289 -29.97 -18.52 -6.42
C LEU A 289 -28.78 -18.42 -5.46
N LEU A 290 -28.66 -17.33 -4.71
CA LEU A 290 -27.55 -17.11 -3.81
C LEU A 290 -27.55 -18.08 -2.63
N SER A 291 -28.72 -18.52 -2.14
CA SER A 291 -28.83 -19.55 -1.11
C SER A 291 -28.33 -20.94 -1.54
N LYS A 292 -28.00 -21.15 -2.80
CA LYS A 292 -27.29 -22.36 -3.25
C LYS A 292 -25.81 -22.37 -2.84
N ILE A 293 -25.25 -21.22 -2.46
CA ILE A 293 -23.92 -21.13 -1.84
C ILE A 293 -24.07 -21.60 -0.39
N PRO A 294 -23.45 -22.73 0.03
CA PRO A 294 -23.67 -23.29 1.37
C PRO A 294 -23.38 -22.33 2.51
N ALA A 295 -22.36 -21.49 2.38
CA ALA A 295 -22.04 -20.45 3.36
C ALA A 295 -23.20 -19.46 3.54
N ILE A 296 -23.82 -19.01 2.46
CA ILE A 296 -24.98 -18.10 2.50
C ILE A 296 -26.19 -18.81 3.13
N ALA A 297 -26.48 -20.05 2.72
CA ALA A 297 -27.58 -20.83 3.29
C ALA A 297 -27.44 -21.01 4.81
N ALA A 298 -26.23 -21.28 5.30
CA ALA A 298 -25.91 -21.39 6.72
C ALA A 298 -25.93 -20.03 7.45
N GLY A 299 -25.79 -18.93 6.74
CA GLY A 299 -25.63 -17.58 7.32
C GLY A 299 -24.19 -17.25 7.66
N HIS A 300 -23.24 -18.01 7.13
CA HIS A 300 -21.80 -17.72 7.26
C HIS A 300 -21.43 -16.52 6.39
N VAL A 301 -21.87 -15.36 6.82
CA VAL A 301 -21.69 -14.08 6.16
C VAL A 301 -21.22 -13.04 7.18
N ALA A 302 -20.05 -12.48 6.97
CA ALA A 302 -19.54 -11.34 7.72
C ALA A 302 -19.96 -10.06 7.03
N ILE A 303 -20.73 -9.24 7.70
CA ILE A 303 -21.18 -7.94 7.17
C ILE A 303 -20.26 -6.84 7.69
N LEU A 304 -19.61 -6.16 6.77
CA LEU A 304 -18.99 -4.88 7.02
C LEU A 304 -20.05 -3.81 6.72
N LYS A 305 -20.51 -3.12 7.77
CA LYS A 305 -21.59 -2.14 7.61
C LYS A 305 -21.15 -1.08 6.61
N ASP A 306 -21.94 -0.90 5.56
CA ASP A 306 -21.60 -0.05 4.43
C ASP A 306 -21.30 1.38 4.85
N ALA A 307 -20.35 2.02 4.15
CA ALA A 307 -19.88 3.39 4.37
C ALA A 307 -19.39 3.68 5.81
N THR A 308 -18.99 2.66 6.59
CA THR A 308 -18.36 2.86 7.90
C THR A 308 -16.84 2.80 7.82
N PRO A 309 -16.13 3.36 8.83
CA PRO A 309 -14.67 3.22 8.90
C PRO A 309 -14.19 1.76 8.89
N LEU A 310 -14.89 0.84 9.56
CA LEU A 310 -14.53 -0.58 9.56
C LEU A 310 -14.66 -1.19 8.14
N ALA A 311 -15.65 -0.76 7.36
CA ALA A 311 -15.79 -1.17 5.97
C ALA A 311 -14.63 -0.62 5.11
N ALA A 312 -14.23 0.64 5.32
CA ALA A 312 -13.10 1.25 4.64
C ALA A 312 -11.77 0.56 4.97
N MET A 313 -11.61 0.06 6.21
CA MET A 313 -10.46 -0.70 6.65
C MET A 313 -10.31 -2.07 5.96
N ALA A 314 -11.33 -2.57 5.27
CA ALA A 314 -11.22 -3.79 4.46
C ALA A 314 -10.12 -3.71 3.38
N ASN A 315 -9.72 -2.49 2.98
CA ASN A 315 -8.46 -2.20 2.31
C ASN A 315 -7.41 -1.82 3.36
N PRO A 316 -6.66 -2.77 3.93
CA PRO A 316 -5.77 -2.48 5.05
C PRO A 316 -4.64 -1.53 4.64
N SER A 317 -4.30 -0.65 5.55
CA SER A 317 -3.33 0.42 5.36
C SER A 317 -2.47 0.61 6.62
N PRO A 318 -1.36 1.37 6.56
CA PRO A 318 -0.49 1.57 7.70
C PRO A 318 -1.14 2.17 8.95
N LEU A 319 -2.18 2.98 8.80
CA LEU A 319 -2.87 3.60 9.92
C LEU A 319 -4.15 2.84 10.29
N SER A 320 -4.84 2.23 9.30
CA SER A 320 -6.06 1.47 9.59
C SER A 320 -5.79 0.15 10.32
N ILE A 321 -4.68 -0.53 10.05
CA ILE A 321 -4.29 -1.77 10.72
C ILE A 321 -4.26 -1.58 12.26
N PRO A 322 -3.46 -0.66 12.84
CA PRO A 322 -3.45 -0.47 14.28
C PRO A 322 -4.76 0.06 14.85
N TRP A 323 -5.60 0.71 14.02
CA TRP A 323 -6.88 1.27 14.43
C TRP A 323 -7.96 0.20 14.59
N GLY A 324 -8.09 -0.76 13.66
CA GLY A 324 -9.27 -1.61 13.62
C GLY A 324 -9.06 -3.08 13.27
N ILE A 325 -7.83 -3.62 13.23
CA ILE A 325 -7.59 -5.01 12.82
C ILE A 325 -8.25 -6.04 13.77
N ASP A 326 -8.34 -5.72 15.05
CA ASP A 326 -9.00 -6.59 16.03
C ASP A 326 -10.51 -6.68 15.77
N ASP A 327 -11.16 -5.54 15.49
CA ASP A 327 -12.59 -5.48 15.17
C ASP A 327 -12.89 -6.13 13.82
N TYR A 328 -11.99 -5.97 12.86
CA TYR A 328 -12.09 -6.61 11.56
C TYR A 328 -12.13 -8.14 11.68
N PHE A 329 -11.11 -8.75 12.30
CA PHE A 329 -11.10 -10.20 12.48
C PHE A 329 -12.20 -10.71 13.40
N SER A 330 -12.59 -9.95 14.43
CA SER A 330 -13.76 -10.28 15.27
C SER A 330 -15.05 -10.32 14.44
N THR A 331 -15.22 -9.38 13.51
CA THR A 331 -16.38 -9.35 12.61
C THR A 331 -16.38 -10.55 11.65
N LEU A 332 -15.21 -10.92 11.11
CA LEU A 332 -15.09 -12.10 10.26
C LEU A 332 -15.41 -13.39 11.03
N ALA A 333 -14.85 -13.54 12.23
CA ALA A 333 -15.08 -14.70 13.10
C ALA A 333 -16.56 -14.84 13.49
N ALA A 334 -17.22 -13.73 13.84
CA ALA A 334 -18.66 -13.70 14.10
C ALA A 334 -19.50 -14.13 12.89
N GLY A 335 -18.99 -13.92 11.69
CA GLY A 335 -19.61 -14.37 10.45
C GLY A 335 -19.59 -15.89 10.23
N LEU A 336 -18.76 -16.65 10.95
CA LEU A 336 -18.71 -18.11 10.88
C LEU A 336 -19.74 -18.81 11.78
N THR A 337 -20.49 -18.07 12.59
CA THR A 337 -21.52 -18.64 13.46
C THR A 337 -22.85 -18.74 12.71
N ASP A 338 -23.55 -19.87 12.85
CA ASP A 338 -24.88 -20.07 12.28
C ASP A 338 -25.85 -18.96 12.72
N LYS A 339 -26.53 -18.33 11.76
CA LYS A 339 -27.48 -17.23 11.99
C LYS A 339 -28.87 -17.57 11.46
#